data_c6f8f021838d8e6677058aa39321c7af
#
_entry.id   c6f8f021838d8e6677058aa39321c7af
#
_cell.length_a   1.000
_cell.length_b   1.000
_cell.length_c   1.000
_cell.angle_alpha   90.00
_cell.angle_beta   90.00
_cell.angle_gamma   90.00
#
_symmetry.space_group_name_H-M   'P 1'
#
loop_
_entity.id
_entity.type
_entity.pdbx_description
1 polymer ?
#
loop_
_entity_poly.entity_id
_entity_poly.type
_entity_poly.pdbx_seq_one_letter_code
_entity_poly.pdbx_strand_id
1 'polypeptide(L)'
;DVDAYAKLVERYYDRCARFAIRMLGNRDDAEDALQATFLRAYRALGRYQERDRFSAWLYRILVNQCRSIAARRSHRDKVFVREEALLLNAPDTRPAWTGEDEEFVQRVLNELDPLLREAFLLKYVEELSYEEMSALTGAGVSALKMRVKRACDRLRERWERIRDD
;
A
#
# COMPACT_ATOMS: atom_id res chain seq x y z
N ASP A 1 11.59 1.04 25.92
CA ASP A 1 12.95 1.45 25.55
C ASP A 1 12.95 2.07 24.14
N VAL A 2 13.21 3.37 24.07
CA VAL A 2 13.18 4.16 22.83
C VAL A 2 14.27 3.69 21.86
N ASP A 3 15.45 3.33 22.37
CA ASP A 3 16.56 2.90 21.53
C ASP A 3 16.29 1.53 20.85
N ALA A 4 15.66 0.63 21.57
CA ALA A 4 15.25 -0.66 20.99
C ALA A 4 14.18 -0.46 19.90
N TYR A 5 13.26 0.47 20.13
CA TYR A 5 12.24 0.79 19.11
C TYR A 5 12.85 1.47 17.88
N ALA A 6 13.81 2.37 18.05
CA ALA A 6 14.51 2.99 16.92
C ALA A 6 15.17 1.94 16.01
N LYS A 7 15.79 0.93 16.58
CA LYS A 7 16.36 -0.20 15.80
C LYS A 7 15.29 -1.00 15.04
N LEU A 8 14.09 -1.18 15.62
CA LEU A 8 12.97 -1.81 14.92
C LEU A 8 12.50 -0.94 13.75
N VAL A 9 12.39 0.36 13.94
CA VAL A 9 12.04 1.29 12.86
C VAL A 9 13.05 1.21 11.73
N GLU A 10 14.34 1.32 12.02
CA GLU A 10 15.42 1.20 11.02
C GLU A 10 15.30 -0.11 10.22
N ARG A 11 15.02 -1.22 10.88
CA ARG A 11 14.91 -2.53 10.23
C ARG A 11 13.73 -2.65 9.27
N TYR A 12 12.60 -2.05 9.58
CA TYR A 12 11.36 -2.23 8.82
C TYR A 12 10.99 -1.04 7.93
N TYR A 13 11.61 0.12 8.15
CA TYR A 13 11.22 1.38 7.50
C TYR A 13 11.24 1.28 5.97
N ASP A 14 12.34 0.87 5.38
CA ASP A 14 12.47 0.83 3.92
C ASP A 14 11.47 -0.12 3.25
N ARG A 15 11.22 -1.25 3.88
CA ARG A 15 10.24 -2.22 3.39
C ARG A 15 8.82 -1.67 3.47
N CYS A 16 8.46 -1.09 4.61
CA CYS A 16 7.17 -0.43 4.79
C CYS A 16 7.01 0.77 3.84
N ALA A 17 8.06 1.54 3.61
CA ALA A 17 8.05 2.68 2.70
C ALA A 17 7.77 2.24 1.26
N ARG A 18 8.45 1.22 0.78
CA ARG A 18 8.20 0.67 -0.56
C ARG A 18 6.76 0.19 -0.72
N PHE A 19 6.24 -0.52 0.28
CA PHE A 19 4.85 -0.97 0.26
C PHE A 19 3.86 0.21 0.23
N ALA A 20 4.03 1.19 1.11
CA ALA A 20 3.15 2.35 1.20
C ALA A 20 3.13 3.17 -0.10
N ILE A 21 4.28 3.37 -0.71
CA ILE A 21 4.39 4.09 -1.98
C ILE A 21 3.71 3.32 -3.11
N ARG A 22 3.93 2.01 -3.20
CA ARG A 22 3.26 1.17 -4.22
C ARG A 22 1.75 1.12 -4.02
N MET A 23 1.28 1.10 -2.77
CA MET A 23 -0.15 1.15 -2.45
C MET A 23 -0.80 2.48 -2.79
N LEU A 24 -0.18 3.58 -2.42
CA LEU A 24 -0.77 4.92 -2.48
C LEU A 24 -0.38 5.70 -3.75
N GLY A 25 0.72 5.33 -4.39
CA GLY A 25 1.21 5.97 -5.60
C GLY A 25 1.71 7.41 -5.41
N ASN A 26 1.84 7.87 -4.18
CA ASN A 26 2.17 9.24 -3.80
C ASN A 26 3.10 9.22 -2.59
N ARG A 27 4.21 9.94 -2.68
CA ARG A 27 5.22 9.94 -1.62
C ARG A 27 4.72 10.60 -0.33
N ASP A 28 4.02 11.73 -0.45
CA ASP A 28 3.53 12.46 0.72
C ASP A 28 2.52 11.63 1.51
N ASP A 29 1.57 11.00 0.81
CA ASP A 29 0.61 10.08 1.41
C ASP A 29 1.29 8.85 2.04
N ALA A 30 2.33 8.32 1.39
CA ALA A 30 3.11 7.21 1.92
C ALA A 30 3.88 7.60 3.19
N GLU A 31 4.48 8.77 3.23
CA GLU A 31 5.15 9.30 4.43
C GLU A 31 4.16 9.48 5.58
N ASP A 32 2.97 10.01 5.32
CA ASP A 32 1.90 10.13 6.32
C ASP A 32 1.48 8.76 6.86
N ALA A 33 1.31 7.77 5.98
CA ALA A 33 0.99 6.40 6.37
C ALA A 33 2.08 5.78 7.24
N LEU A 34 3.35 6.00 6.89
CA LEU A 34 4.49 5.50 7.65
C LEU A 34 4.58 6.13 9.05
N GLN A 35 4.49 7.45 9.14
CA GLN A 35 4.50 8.15 10.42
C GLN A 35 3.37 7.66 11.34
N ALA A 36 2.15 7.59 10.81
CA ALA A 36 1.02 7.09 11.57
C ALA A 36 1.19 5.62 11.98
N THR A 37 1.75 4.79 11.11
CA THR A 37 2.01 3.38 11.39
C THR A 37 3.00 3.21 12.54
N PHE A 38 4.17 3.84 12.44
CA PHE A 38 5.20 3.69 13.47
C PHE A 38 4.80 4.33 14.80
N LEU A 39 4.06 5.43 14.78
CA LEU A 39 3.53 6.03 16.01
C LEU A 39 2.51 5.11 16.69
N ARG A 40 1.60 4.51 15.93
CA ARG A 40 0.63 3.54 16.46
C ARG A 40 1.30 2.27 16.96
N ALA A 41 2.29 1.77 16.21
CA ALA A 41 3.09 0.62 16.62
C ALA A 41 3.80 0.88 17.96
N TYR A 42 4.42 2.03 18.11
CA TYR A 42 5.06 2.42 19.38
C TYR A 42 4.08 2.39 20.55
N ARG A 43 2.92 2.99 20.39
CA ARG A 43 1.89 3.04 21.44
C ARG A 43 1.28 1.67 21.76
N ALA A 44 1.24 0.79 20.79
CA ALA A 44 0.65 -0.55 20.94
C ALA A 44 1.68 -1.64 21.29
N LEU A 45 2.98 -1.32 21.27
CA LEU A 45 4.05 -2.30 21.48
C LEU A 45 3.95 -3.03 22.82
N GLY A 46 3.52 -2.35 23.88
CA GLY A 46 3.32 -2.95 25.20
C GLY A 46 2.20 -4.01 25.26
N ARG A 47 1.31 -4.00 24.28
CA ARG A 47 0.21 -4.99 24.13
C ARG A 47 0.50 -6.05 23.07
N TYR A 48 1.61 -5.91 22.36
CA TYR A 48 2.03 -6.89 21.37
C TYR A 48 2.35 -8.22 22.06
N GLN A 49 1.80 -9.31 21.52
CA GLN A 49 2.09 -10.66 21.99
C GLN A 49 2.91 -11.36 20.91
N GLU A 50 3.99 -12.04 21.32
CA GLU A 50 4.91 -12.73 20.41
C GLU A 50 4.29 -13.90 19.61
N ARG A 51 3.00 -14.17 19.76
CA ARG A 51 2.28 -15.19 18.99
C ARG A 51 2.19 -14.89 17.51
N ASP A 52 2.21 -13.60 17.16
CA ASP A 52 2.18 -13.14 15.79
C ASP A 52 3.57 -12.70 15.35
N ARG A 53 3.93 -13.01 14.11
CA ARG A 53 5.14 -12.42 13.53
C ARG A 53 5.05 -10.89 13.63
N PHE A 54 6.07 -10.25 14.18
CA PHE A 54 6.11 -8.79 14.31
C PHE A 54 5.83 -8.08 12.97
N SER A 55 6.40 -8.58 11.88
CA SER A 55 6.15 -8.06 10.55
C SER A 55 4.68 -8.09 10.15
N ALA A 56 3.98 -9.21 10.37
CA ALA A 56 2.55 -9.33 10.07
C ALA A 56 1.71 -8.36 10.90
N TRP A 57 2.02 -8.21 12.17
CA TRP A 57 1.36 -7.25 13.05
C TRP A 57 1.60 -5.81 12.60
N LEU A 58 2.85 -5.45 12.26
CA LEU A 58 3.19 -4.12 11.76
C LEU A 58 2.49 -3.81 10.42
N TYR A 59 2.48 -4.78 9.51
CA TYR A 59 1.77 -4.64 8.21
C TYR A 59 0.26 -4.49 8.37
N ARG A 60 -0.34 -5.11 9.37
CA ARG A 60 -1.76 -4.86 9.68
C ARG A 60 -2.01 -3.39 9.98
N ILE A 61 -1.15 -2.77 10.78
CA ILE A 61 -1.23 -1.33 11.07
C ILE A 61 -1.02 -0.51 9.80
N LEU A 62 0.01 -0.83 9.02
CA LEU A 62 0.37 -0.13 7.78
C LEU A 62 -0.76 -0.17 6.74
N VAL A 63 -1.30 -1.36 6.46
CA VAL A 63 -2.41 -1.53 5.51
C VAL A 63 -3.63 -0.70 5.94
N ASN A 64 -3.96 -0.71 7.22
CA ASN A 64 -5.06 0.09 7.75
C ASN A 64 -4.81 1.60 7.59
N GLN A 65 -3.57 2.07 7.78
CA GLN A 65 -3.22 3.47 7.54
C GLN A 65 -3.31 3.83 6.04
N CYS A 66 -2.79 2.98 5.17
CA CYS A 66 -2.90 3.18 3.72
C CYS A 66 -4.36 3.25 3.27
N ARG A 67 -5.21 2.35 3.77
CA ARG A 67 -6.66 2.36 3.47
C ARG A 67 -7.34 3.65 3.94
N SER A 68 -7.02 4.12 5.15
CA SER A 68 -7.58 5.35 5.71
C SER A 68 -7.17 6.58 4.90
N ILE A 69 -5.93 6.65 4.47
CA ILE A 69 -5.43 7.76 3.64
C ILE A 69 -6.04 7.71 2.24
N ALA A 70 -6.11 6.55 1.62
CA ALA A 70 -6.76 6.38 0.31
C ALA A 70 -8.24 6.77 0.35
N ALA A 71 -8.96 6.40 1.40
CA ALA A 71 -10.37 6.77 1.59
C ALA A 71 -10.54 8.28 1.76
N ARG A 72 -9.69 8.94 2.53
CA ARG A 72 -9.72 10.40 2.70
C ARG A 72 -9.40 11.14 1.41
N ARG A 73 -8.41 10.65 0.64
CA ARG A 73 -8.06 11.20 -0.68
C ARG A 73 -9.24 11.07 -1.65
N SER A 74 -9.82 9.89 -1.76
CA SER A 74 -10.99 9.65 -2.61
C SER A 74 -12.17 10.56 -2.23
N HIS A 75 -12.40 10.80 -0.96
CA HIS A 75 -13.43 11.71 -0.48
C HIS A 75 -13.13 13.16 -0.84
N ARG A 76 -11.89 13.63 -0.66
CA ARG A 76 -11.43 14.96 -1.08
C ARG A 76 -11.58 15.15 -2.58
N ASP A 77 -11.15 14.20 -3.39
CA ASP A 77 -11.26 14.26 -4.85
C ASP A 77 -12.72 14.35 -5.30
N LYS A 78 -13.62 13.63 -4.65
CA LYS A 78 -15.06 13.71 -4.92
C LYS A 78 -15.67 15.08 -4.55
N VAL A 79 -15.23 15.69 -3.47
CA VAL A 79 -15.66 17.04 -3.04
C VAL A 79 -15.06 18.08 -3.97
N PHE A 80 -13.77 17.97 -4.35
CA PHE A 80 -13.10 18.85 -5.29
C PHE A 80 -13.70 18.82 -6.70
N VAL A 81 -14.04 17.64 -7.21
CA VAL A 81 -14.72 17.50 -8.52
C VAL A 81 -16.09 18.18 -8.51
N ARG A 82 -16.75 18.30 -7.36
CA ARG A 82 -17.98 19.08 -7.22
C ARG A 82 -17.78 20.60 -7.23
N GLU A 83 -16.64 21.07 -6.75
CA GLU A 83 -16.31 22.51 -6.66
C GLU A 83 -15.40 23.01 -7.80
N GLU A 84 -14.56 22.14 -8.37
CA GLU A 84 -13.56 22.47 -9.39
C GLU A 84 -13.87 21.93 -10.80
N ALA A 85 -15.12 21.85 -11.20
CA ALA A 85 -15.40 21.81 -12.65
C ALA A 85 -14.87 23.07 -13.38
N LEU A 86 -14.11 23.93 -12.70
CA LEU A 86 -13.68 25.24 -13.18
C LEU A 86 -12.18 25.58 -13.08
N LEU A 87 -11.32 24.80 -12.44
CA LEU A 87 -9.88 25.13 -12.36
C LEU A 87 -8.97 23.92 -12.54
N LEU A 88 -8.30 23.95 -13.64
CA LEU A 88 -7.22 23.11 -14.14
C LEU A 88 -6.01 23.01 -13.22
N ASN A 89 -5.37 21.83 -13.28
CA ASN A 89 -4.02 21.45 -12.86
C ASN A 89 -3.88 20.92 -11.43
N ALA A 90 -4.07 19.59 -11.32
CA ALA A 90 -3.36 18.86 -10.29
C ALA A 90 -1.85 18.98 -10.53
N PRO A 91 -1.05 19.39 -9.52
CA PRO A 91 0.39 19.36 -9.68
C PRO A 91 0.82 17.90 -9.88
N ASP A 92 1.62 17.71 -10.92
CA ASP A 92 2.29 16.46 -11.26
C ASP A 92 3.25 16.09 -10.10
N THR A 93 2.72 15.48 -9.05
CA THR A 93 3.51 14.92 -7.96
C THR A 93 4.06 13.57 -8.42
N ARG A 94 5.03 13.62 -9.34
CA ARG A 94 5.81 12.45 -9.70
C ARG A 94 6.59 12.02 -8.46
N PRO A 95 6.46 10.75 -8.04
CA PRO A 95 7.40 10.21 -7.07
C PRO A 95 8.82 10.39 -7.64
N ALA A 96 9.75 10.83 -6.82
CA ALA A 96 11.17 10.86 -7.22
C ALA A 96 11.71 9.42 -7.22
N TRP A 97 11.38 8.66 -8.27
CA TRP A 97 11.87 7.31 -8.49
C TRP A 97 13.07 7.36 -9.42
N THR A 98 14.05 6.58 -9.12
CA THR A 98 15.31 6.51 -9.84
C THR A 98 15.30 5.37 -10.87
N GLY A 99 14.32 5.36 -11.80
CA GLY A 99 14.33 4.39 -12.88
C GLY A 99 13.04 4.38 -13.71
N GLU A 100 13.17 4.35 -15.01
CA GLU A 100 12.05 4.25 -15.96
C GLU A 100 11.19 3.00 -15.70
N ASP A 101 11.82 1.90 -15.29
CA ASP A 101 11.16 0.64 -14.97
C ASP A 101 10.25 0.76 -13.73
N GLU A 102 10.70 1.49 -12.70
CA GLU A 102 9.91 1.69 -11.49
C GLU A 102 8.70 2.60 -11.71
N GLU A 103 8.86 3.66 -12.50
CA GLU A 103 7.75 4.52 -12.91
C GLU A 103 6.70 3.75 -13.71
N PHE A 104 7.15 2.87 -14.58
CA PHE A 104 6.27 2.01 -15.36
C PHE A 104 5.48 1.06 -14.46
N VAL A 105 6.15 0.36 -13.55
CA VAL A 105 5.50 -0.54 -12.59
C VAL A 105 4.49 0.22 -11.74
N GLN A 106 4.83 1.41 -11.27
CA GLN A 106 3.91 2.23 -10.46
C GLN A 106 2.68 2.67 -11.26
N ARG A 107 2.84 3.05 -12.53
CA ARG A 107 1.70 3.40 -13.40
C ARG A 107 0.73 2.22 -13.56
N VAL A 108 1.27 1.04 -13.80
CA VAL A 108 0.46 -0.17 -13.96
C VAL A 108 -0.24 -0.56 -12.66
N LEU A 109 0.43 -0.44 -11.53
CA LEU A 109 -0.18 -0.67 -10.22
C LEU A 109 -1.29 0.34 -9.91
N ASN A 110 -1.13 1.60 -10.31
CA ASN A 110 -2.14 2.63 -10.09
C ASN A 110 -3.43 2.39 -10.91
N GLU A 111 -3.34 1.65 -12.01
CA GLU A 111 -4.52 1.25 -12.81
C GLU A 111 -5.35 0.15 -12.14
N LEU A 112 -4.77 -0.58 -11.19
CA LEU A 112 -5.51 -1.58 -10.42
C LEU A 112 -6.45 -0.94 -9.40
N ASP A 113 -7.63 -1.54 -9.23
CA ASP A 113 -8.49 -1.27 -8.07
C ASP A 113 -7.68 -1.41 -6.76
N PRO A 114 -7.87 -0.53 -5.76
CA PRO A 114 -7.08 -0.56 -4.53
C PRO A 114 -7.07 -1.90 -3.80
N LEU A 115 -8.18 -2.63 -3.77
CA LEU A 115 -8.23 -3.96 -3.14
C LEU A 115 -7.47 -5.02 -3.94
N LEU A 116 -7.45 -4.92 -5.26
CA LEU A 116 -6.67 -5.81 -6.12
C LEU A 116 -5.17 -5.52 -5.99
N ARG A 117 -4.81 -4.25 -5.96
CA ARG A 117 -3.42 -3.80 -5.76
C ARG A 117 -2.88 -4.27 -4.41
N GLU A 118 -3.63 -4.07 -3.35
CA GLU A 118 -3.29 -4.54 -2.00
C GLU A 118 -3.05 -6.05 -1.95
N ALA A 119 -3.99 -6.84 -2.48
CA ALA A 119 -3.87 -8.29 -2.50
C ALA A 119 -2.64 -8.76 -3.31
N PHE A 120 -2.38 -8.14 -4.45
CA PHE A 120 -1.21 -8.43 -5.27
C PHE A 120 0.10 -8.13 -4.53
N LEU A 121 0.22 -6.95 -3.92
CA LEU A 121 1.42 -6.54 -3.20
C LEU A 121 1.68 -7.42 -1.98
N LEU A 122 0.65 -7.76 -1.21
CA LEU A 122 0.79 -8.63 -0.06
C LEU A 122 1.22 -10.05 -0.46
N LYS A 123 0.69 -10.57 -1.56
CA LYS A 123 1.01 -11.92 -2.02
C LYS A 123 2.40 -12.03 -2.66
N TYR A 124 2.73 -11.15 -3.58
CA TYR A 124 3.92 -11.29 -4.42
C TYR A 124 5.12 -10.43 -4.00
N VAL A 125 4.89 -9.31 -3.34
CA VAL A 125 5.99 -8.46 -2.85
C VAL A 125 6.34 -8.78 -1.41
N GLU A 126 5.33 -8.97 -0.56
CA GLU A 126 5.51 -9.31 0.84
C GLU A 126 5.55 -10.82 1.10
N GLU A 127 5.26 -11.61 0.08
CA GLU A 127 5.30 -13.08 0.11
C GLU A 127 4.48 -13.73 1.22
N LEU A 128 3.33 -13.12 1.55
CA LEU A 128 2.43 -13.64 2.57
C LEU A 128 1.61 -14.83 2.05
N SER A 129 1.32 -15.77 2.94
CA SER A 129 0.31 -16.80 2.67
C SER A 129 -1.10 -16.20 2.65
N TYR A 130 -2.05 -16.88 2.02
CA TYR A 130 -3.44 -16.42 2.03
C TYR A 130 -4.04 -16.39 3.43
N GLU A 131 -3.60 -17.27 4.30
CA GLU A 131 -3.98 -17.31 5.72
C GLU A 131 -3.44 -16.08 6.47
N GLU A 132 -2.19 -15.72 6.23
CA GLU A 132 -1.57 -14.50 6.79
C GLU A 132 -2.26 -13.24 6.25
N MET A 133 -2.56 -13.20 4.95
CA MET A 133 -3.31 -12.12 4.33
C MET A 133 -4.72 -12.00 4.92
N SER A 134 -5.40 -13.12 5.16
CA SER A 134 -6.73 -13.15 5.78
C SER A 134 -6.70 -12.60 7.21
N ALA A 135 -5.74 -13.02 8.00
CA ALA A 135 -5.55 -12.52 9.37
C ALA A 135 -5.24 -11.01 9.38
N LEU A 136 -4.49 -10.54 8.41
CA LEU A 136 -4.06 -9.14 8.29
C LEU A 136 -5.19 -8.23 7.80
N THR A 137 -5.93 -8.65 6.79
CA THR A 137 -6.92 -7.80 6.09
C THR A 137 -8.35 -7.98 6.60
N GLY A 138 -8.65 -9.09 7.25
CA GLY A 138 -10.01 -9.47 7.63
C GLY A 138 -10.85 -10.07 6.48
N ALA A 139 -10.31 -10.13 5.26
CA ALA A 139 -10.97 -10.76 4.12
C ALA A 139 -10.81 -12.28 4.14
N GLY A 140 -11.80 -13.01 3.65
CA GLY A 140 -11.72 -14.46 3.54
C GLY A 140 -10.68 -14.94 2.53
N VAL A 141 -10.10 -16.11 2.74
CA VAL A 141 -9.09 -16.70 1.86
C VAL A 141 -9.58 -16.81 0.40
N SER A 142 -10.82 -17.25 0.20
CA SER A 142 -11.41 -17.37 -1.15
C SER A 142 -11.52 -16.03 -1.86
N ALA A 143 -11.92 -14.97 -1.15
CA ALA A 143 -11.99 -13.62 -1.68
C ALA A 143 -10.60 -13.10 -2.05
N LEU A 144 -9.60 -13.35 -1.21
CA LEU A 144 -8.21 -12.96 -1.47
C LEU A 144 -7.61 -13.67 -2.68
N LYS A 145 -7.84 -14.97 -2.83
CA LYS A 145 -7.43 -15.74 -4.02
C LYS A 145 -8.03 -15.14 -5.30
N MET A 146 -9.30 -14.75 -5.25
CA MET A 146 -9.98 -14.13 -6.37
C MET A 146 -9.43 -12.74 -6.69
N ARG A 147 -9.13 -11.93 -5.67
CA ARG A 147 -8.50 -10.62 -5.85
C ARG A 147 -7.13 -10.72 -6.48
N VAL A 148 -6.28 -11.64 -6.00
CA VAL A 148 -4.96 -11.89 -6.58
C VAL A 148 -5.06 -12.35 -8.02
N LYS A 149 -5.97 -13.29 -8.32
CA LYS A 149 -6.20 -13.75 -9.69
C LYS A 149 -6.61 -12.61 -10.63
N ARG A 150 -7.57 -11.80 -10.22
CA ARG A 150 -8.03 -10.65 -11.01
C ARG A 150 -6.93 -9.61 -11.22
N ALA A 151 -6.12 -9.36 -10.18
CA ALA A 151 -4.97 -8.48 -10.30
C ALA A 151 -3.97 -9.00 -11.33
N CYS A 152 -3.61 -10.28 -11.26
CA CYS A 152 -2.69 -10.90 -12.22
C CYS A 152 -3.24 -10.88 -13.65
N ASP A 153 -4.53 -11.16 -13.83
CA ASP A 153 -5.16 -11.13 -15.16
C ASP A 153 -5.11 -9.72 -15.76
N ARG A 154 -5.41 -8.69 -15.00
CA ARG A 154 -5.32 -7.28 -15.44
C ARG A 154 -3.91 -6.83 -15.75
N LEU A 155 -2.94 -7.23 -14.94
CA LEU A 155 -1.53 -6.92 -15.18
C LEU A 155 -1.02 -7.61 -16.45
N ARG A 156 -1.44 -8.85 -16.70
CA ARG A 156 -1.12 -9.59 -17.93
C ARG A 156 -1.71 -8.93 -19.17
N GLU A 157 -2.98 -8.58 -19.15
CA GLU A 157 -3.64 -7.86 -20.24
C GLU A 157 -2.93 -6.54 -20.57
N ARG A 158 -2.49 -5.82 -19.54
CA ARG A 158 -1.76 -4.57 -19.73
C ARG A 158 -0.39 -4.79 -20.34
N TRP A 159 0.33 -5.81 -19.89
CA TRP A 159 1.63 -6.19 -20.42
C TRP A 159 1.56 -6.60 -21.88
N GLU A 160 0.57 -7.40 -22.27
CA GLU A 160 0.34 -7.83 -23.64
C GLU A 160 0.09 -6.64 -24.57
N ARG A 161 -0.74 -5.68 -24.17
CA ARG A 161 -0.99 -4.47 -24.96
C ARG A 161 0.27 -3.64 -25.21
N ILE A 162 1.16 -3.54 -24.24
CA ILE A 162 2.39 -2.76 -24.37
C ILE A 162 3.39 -3.46 -25.29
N ARG A 163 3.40 -4.78 -25.30
CA ARG A 163 4.29 -5.54 -26.17
C ARG A 163 3.85 -5.52 -27.64
N ASP A 164 2.56 -5.33 -27.88
CA ASP A 164 1.96 -5.31 -29.23
C ASP A 164 1.95 -3.90 -29.86
N ASP A 165 2.28 -2.84 -29.10
CA ASP A 165 2.49 -1.47 -29.54
C ASP A 165 3.98 -1.21 -29.85
#